data_348e60800b40c4eb40bf3903fc442f74
#
_entry.id   348e60800b40c4eb40bf3903fc442f74
#
_cell.length_a   1.000
_cell.length_b   1.000
_cell.length_c   1.000
_cell.angle_alpha   90.00
_cell.angle_beta   90.00
_cell.angle_gamma   90.00
#
_symmetry.space_group_name_H-M   'P 1'
#
loop_
_entity.id
_entity.type
_entity.pdbx_description
1 polymer ?
#
loop_
_entity_poly.entity_id
_entity_poly.type
_entity_poly.pdbx_seq_one_letter_code
_entity_poly.pdbx_strand_id
1 'polypeptide(L)'
;MEKQLTKEEAERKLKTQLKMLELQSQAFDEKINKVRNEIHDLERQNKKLIKDKGDKFKIGNNDKKIEELKKKLRNLKKEKEEKLGGNYTDDTTVRPFIDI
;
A
#
# COMPACT_ATOMS: atom_id res chain seq x y z
N MET A 1 -20.89 27.23 -29.17
CA MET A 1 -21.81 26.74 -28.15
C MET A 1 -21.16 25.61 -27.37
N GLU A 2 -21.09 25.77 -26.07
CA GLU A 2 -20.49 24.74 -25.25
C GLU A 2 -21.38 23.50 -25.18
N LYS A 3 -20.74 22.37 -25.32
CA LYS A 3 -21.42 21.11 -25.22
C LYS A 3 -21.39 20.63 -23.78
N GLN A 4 -22.52 20.61 -23.16
CA GLN A 4 -22.63 20.10 -21.81
C GLN A 4 -22.78 18.59 -21.84
N LEU A 5 -22.12 17.93 -20.91
CA LEU A 5 -22.27 16.50 -20.76
C LEU A 5 -23.67 16.17 -20.29
N THR A 6 -24.28 15.16 -20.88
CA THR A 6 -25.53 14.64 -20.37
C THR A 6 -25.28 13.97 -19.02
N LYS A 7 -26.33 13.79 -18.26
CA LYS A 7 -26.25 13.10 -16.97
C LYS A 7 -25.65 11.69 -17.13
N GLU A 8 -26.07 11.01 -18.19
CA GLU A 8 -25.56 9.67 -18.48
C GLU A 8 -24.07 9.67 -18.79
N GLU A 9 -23.60 10.62 -19.58
CA GLU A 9 -22.19 10.74 -19.91
C GLU A 9 -21.35 11.05 -18.67
N ALA A 10 -21.85 11.94 -17.81
CA ALA A 10 -21.17 12.28 -16.56
C ALA A 10 -21.07 11.06 -15.65
N GLU A 11 -22.14 10.29 -15.55
CA GLU A 11 -22.15 9.06 -14.76
C GLU A 11 -21.17 8.03 -15.27
N ARG A 12 -21.09 7.86 -16.61
CA ARG A 12 -20.12 6.94 -17.23
C ARG A 12 -18.69 7.36 -16.95
N LYS A 13 -18.40 8.65 -17.08
CA LYS A 13 -17.08 9.18 -16.79
C LYS A 13 -16.69 8.90 -15.35
N LEU A 14 -17.61 9.17 -14.43
CA LEU A 14 -17.38 8.94 -13.02
C LEU A 14 -17.11 7.46 -12.72
N LYS A 15 -17.92 6.57 -13.30
CA LYS A 15 -17.72 5.14 -13.14
C LYS A 15 -16.36 4.68 -13.66
N THR A 16 -15.95 5.19 -14.82
CA THR A 16 -14.65 4.86 -15.40
C THR A 16 -13.51 5.32 -14.49
N GLN A 17 -13.61 6.54 -13.99
CA GLN A 17 -12.61 7.08 -13.08
C GLN A 17 -12.51 6.27 -11.78
N LEU A 18 -13.66 5.90 -11.21
CA LEU A 18 -13.71 5.09 -10.00
C LEU A 18 -13.09 3.72 -10.23
N LYS A 19 -13.39 3.12 -11.38
CA LYS A 19 -12.83 1.82 -11.74
C LYS A 19 -11.31 1.89 -11.90
N MET A 20 -10.80 2.94 -12.52
CA MET A 20 -9.37 3.15 -12.65
C MET A 20 -8.68 3.31 -11.29
N LEU A 21 -9.31 4.05 -10.39
CA LEU A 21 -8.79 4.22 -9.03
C LEU A 21 -8.77 2.89 -8.27
N GLU A 22 -9.82 2.09 -8.43
CA GLU A 22 -9.87 0.75 -7.84
C GLU A 22 -8.74 -0.14 -8.35
N LEU A 23 -8.51 -0.13 -9.67
CA LEU A 23 -7.44 -0.93 -10.26
C LEU A 23 -6.07 -0.49 -9.76
N GLN A 24 -5.84 0.81 -9.66
CA GLN A 24 -4.61 1.35 -9.11
C GLN A 24 -4.44 0.96 -7.64
N SER A 25 -5.52 1.05 -6.86
CA SER A 25 -5.52 0.65 -5.47
C SER A 25 -5.17 -0.83 -5.31
N GLN A 26 -5.77 -1.69 -6.14
CA GLN A 26 -5.47 -3.11 -6.14
C GLN A 26 -4.02 -3.39 -6.48
N ALA A 27 -3.46 -2.68 -7.47
CA ALA A 27 -2.06 -2.85 -7.84
C ALA A 27 -1.13 -2.49 -6.68
N PHE A 28 -1.41 -1.41 -5.97
CA PHE A 28 -0.64 -1.05 -4.78
C PHE A 28 -0.80 -2.08 -3.67
N ASP A 29 -2.03 -2.55 -3.44
CA ASP A 29 -2.31 -3.56 -2.42
C ASP A 29 -1.57 -4.86 -2.69
N GLU A 30 -1.50 -5.28 -3.95
CA GLU A 30 -0.74 -6.46 -4.35
C GLU A 30 0.75 -6.30 -4.04
N LYS A 31 1.31 -5.15 -4.37
CA LYS A 31 2.72 -4.85 -4.06
C LYS A 31 2.97 -4.84 -2.55
N ILE A 32 2.08 -4.21 -1.81
CA ILE A 32 2.16 -4.15 -0.36
C ILE A 32 2.10 -5.55 0.25
N ASN A 33 1.16 -6.36 -0.19
CA ASN A 33 1.00 -7.74 0.29
C ASN A 33 2.21 -8.60 -0.03
N LYS A 34 2.77 -8.42 -1.21
CA LYS A 34 3.98 -9.14 -1.61
C LYS A 34 5.14 -8.82 -0.68
N VAL A 35 5.35 -7.54 -0.39
CA VAL A 35 6.41 -7.12 0.53
C VAL A 35 6.16 -7.64 1.94
N ARG A 36 4.91 -7.59 2.41
CA ARG A 36 4.55 -8.15 3.72
C ARG A 36 4.85 -9.63 3.80
N ASN A 37 4.51 -10.37 2.76
CA ASN A 37 4.78 -11.81 2.72
C ASN A 37 6.27 -12.10 2.76
N GLU A 38 7.06 -11.33 2.05
CA GLU A 38 8.52 -11.46 2.09
C GLU A 38 9.07 -11.20 3.50
N ILE A 39 8.56 -10.18 4.17
CA ILE A 39 8.94 -9.87 5.55
C ILE A 39 8.59 -11.04 6.47
N HIS A 40 7.38 -11.57 6.37
CA HIS A 40 6.94 -12.70 7.19
C HIS A 40 7.78 -13.94 6.96
N ASP A 41 8.14 -14.21 5.70
CA ASP A 41 8.99 -15.37 5.38
C ASP A 41 10.37 -15.23 6.01
N LEU A 42 10.96 -14.05 5.93
CA LEU A 42 12.27 -13.80 6.54
C LEU A 42 12.20 -13.87 8.07
N GLU A 43 11.13 -13.37 8.65
CA GLU A 43 10.92 -13.46 10.09
C GLU A 43 10.78 -14.91 10.55
N ARG A 44 10.08 -15.72 9.78
CA ARG A 44 9.96 -17.17 10.06
C ARG A 44 11.29 -17.86 9.95
N GLN A 45 12.07 -17.53 8.92
CA GLN A 45 13.42 -18.08 8.76
C GLN A 45 14.31 -17.73 9.95
N ASN A 46 14.24 -16.49 10.40
CA ASN A 46 15.00 -16.05 11.56
C ASN A 46 14.58 -16.78 12.83
N LYS A 47 13.30 -16.96 13.05
CA LYS A 47 12.80 -17.73 14.19
C LYS A 47 13.35 -19.14 14.19
N LYS A 48 13.35 -19.78 13.03
CA LYS A 48 13.87 -21.13 12.89
C LYS A 48 15.37 -21.16 13.15
N LEU A 49 16.12 -20.21 12.60
CA LEU A 49 17.56 -20.11 12.80
C LEU A 49 17.91 -19.89 14.28
N ILE A 50 17.16 -19.05 14.97
CA ILE A 50 17.35 -18.81 16.39
C ILE A 50 17.07 -20.08 17.19
N LYS A 51 15.98 -20.76 16.88
CA LYS A 51 15.57 -22.00 17.55
C LYS A 51 16.61 -23.11 17.39
N ASP A 52 17.15 -23.24 16.18
CA ASP A 52 18.13 -24.29 15.85
C ASP A 52 19.55 -23.88 16.19
N LYS A 53 19.74 -22.74 16.83
CA LYS A 53 21.06 -22.13 17.12
C LYS A 53 21.89 -22.00 15.85
N GLY A 54 21.23 -21.57 14.78
CA GLY A 54 21.86 -21.45 13.48
C GLY A 54 22.77 -20.24 13.35
N ASP A 55 23.17 -20.01 12.12
CA ASP A 55 24.17 -19.02 11.77
C ASP A 55 23.68 -17.59 12.08
N LYS A 56 24.36 -16.94 13.02
CA LYS A 56 24.09 -15.55 13.38
C LYS A 56 24.26 -14.60 12.21
N PHE A 57 25.14 -14.93 11.30
CA PHE A 57 25.41 -14.14 10.12
C PHE A 57 24.17 -14.10 9.19
N LYS A 58 23.52 -15.25 9.02
CA LYS A 58 22.29 -15.34 8.23
C LYS A 58 21.15 -14.55 8.89
N ILE A 59 21.05 -14.64 10.20
CA ILE A 59 20.07 -13.87 10.96
C ILE A 59 20.28 -12.37 10.75
N GLY A 60 21.52 -11.91 10.84
CA GLY A 60 21.86 -10.53 10.61
C GLY A 60 21.54 -10.07 9.19
N ASN A 61 21.82 -10.89 8.20
CA ASN A 61 21.49 -10.58 6.82
C ASN A 61 19.99 -10.51 6.59
N ASN A 62 19.25 -11.44 7.19
CA ASN A 62 17.79 -11.44 7.11
C ASN A 62 17.20 -10.19 7.80
N ASP A 63 17.77 -9.80 8.93
CA ASP A 63 17.35 -8.59 9.65
C ASP A 63 17.53 -7.34 8.78
N LYS A 64 18.64 -7.23 8.07
CA LYS A 64 18.88 -6.13 7.15
C LYS A 64 17.85 -6.11 6.02
N LYS A 65 17.57 -7.25 5.45
CA LYS A 65 16.55 -7.38 4.40
C LYS A 65 15.16 -6.99 4.91
N ILE A 66 14.84 -7.43 6.12
CA ILE A 66 13.57 -7.08 6.76
C ILE A 66 13.45 -5.56 6.92
N GLU A 67 14.51 -4.90 7.38
CA GLU A 67 14.53 -3.45 7.52
C GLU A 67 14.33 -2.74 6.19
N GLU A 68 15.01 -3.19 5.15
CA GLU A 68 14.86 -2.64 3.80
C GLU A 68 13.44 -2.84 3.28
N LEU A 69 12.88 -4.01 3.49
CA LEU A 69 11.50 -4.32 3.06
C LEU A 69 10.47 -3.49 3.84
N LYS A 70 10.68 -3.30 5.13
CA LYS A 70 9.81 -2.43 5.94
C LYS A 70 9.84 -0.99 5.43
N LYS A 71 11.02 -0.52 5.06
CA LYS A 71 11.18 0.82 4.48
C LYS A 71 10.44 0.91 3.15
N LYS A 72 10.58 -0.10 2.30
CA LYS A 72 9.88 -0.20 1.02
C LYS A 72 8.37 -0.22 1.24
N LEU A 73 7.91 -0.94 2.24
CA LEU A 73 6.49 -1.00 2.60
C LEU A 73 5.95 0.38 2.99
N ARG A 74 6.67 1.11 3.81
CA ARG A 74 6.28 2.48 4.18
C ARG A 74 6.20 3.38 2.96
N ASN A 75 7.18 3.27 2.06
CA ASN A 75 7.21 4.07 0.84
C ASN A 75 6.04 3.75 -0.08
N LEU A 76 5.70 2.47 -0.22
CA LEU A 76 4.56 2.04 -1.03
C LEU A 76 3.24 2.58 -0.46
N LYS A 77 3.07 2.52 0.84
CA LYS A 77 1.89 3.07 1.50
C LYS A 77 1.78 4.57 1.28
N LYS A 78 2.90 5.26 1.39
CA LYS A 78 2.96 6.71 1.18
C LYS A 78 2.63 7.06 -0.27
N GLU A 79 3.19 6.34 -1.23
CA GLU A 79 2.89 6.54 -2.64
C GLU A 79 1.42 6.31 -2.93
N LYS A 80 0.85 5.27 -2.35
CA LYS A 80 -0.58 4.99 -2.50
C LYS A 80 -1.42 6.17 -2.04
N GLU A 81 -1.11 6.71 -0.86
CA GLU A 81 -1.81 7.87 -0.33
C GLU A 81 -1.69 9.08 -1.24
N GLU A 82 -0.48 9.35 -1.71
CA GLU A 82 -0.22 10.50 -2.58
C GLU A 82 -0.94 10.40 -3.90
N LYS A 83 -0.91 9.23 -4.54
CA LYS A 83 -1.49 9.03 -5.86
C LYS A 83 -3.00 8.86 -5.85
N LEU A 84 -3.54 8.27 -4.80
CA LEU A 84 -4.95 7.98 -4.69
C LEU A 84 -5.70 8.97 -3.81
N GLY A 85 -5.04 10.07 -3.44
CA GLY A 85 -5.66 11.10 -2.65
C GLY A 85 -6.08 10.63 -1.28
N GLY A 86 -5.11 10.13 -0.51
CA GLY A 86 -5.33 9.49 0.78
C GLY A 86 -6.04 10.30 1.84
N ASN A 87 -6.62 11.41 1.48
CA ASN A 87 -7.32 12.30 2.41
C ASN A 87 -8.50 11.64 3.11
N TYR A 88 -8.98 10.57 2.58
CA TYR A 88 -10.13 9.87 3.14
C TYR A 88 -9.73 8.75 4.08
N THR A 89 -8.58 8.73 4.49
CA THR A 89 -8.19 7.70 5.44
C THR A 89 -8.71 7.98 6.83
N ASP A 90 -8.54 8.25 6.66
CA ASP A 90 -8.51 8.27 7.57
C ASP A 90 -8.45 8.66 8.50
N ASP A 91 -8.61 9.01 8.31
CA ASP A 91 -8.40 9.46 9.00
C ASP A 91 -8.70 9.93 9.60
N THR A 92 -8.78 10.14 9.48
CA THR A 92 -8.90 10.68 9.91
C THR A 92 -9.17 11.23 10.13
N THR A 93 -9.19 11.47 9.94
CA THR A 93 -9.28 12.10 10.02
C THR A 93 -9.69 12.66 9.90
N VAL A 94 -9.87 12.98 9.78
CA VAL A 94 -10.10 13.63 9.56
C VAL A 94 -10.70 14.19 9.50
N ARG A 95 -10.88 14.75 9.36
CA ARG A 95 -11.12 15.44 9.17
C ARG A 95 -11.78 16.06 9.10
N PRO A 96 -11.84 16.34 9.04
CA PRO A 96 -12.25 17.01 8.76
C PRO A 96 -12.73 17.63 8.35
N PHE A 97 -12.63 18.01 7.99
CA PHE A 97 -12.73 18.47 7.59
C PHE A 97 -13.56 18.88 7.68
N ILE A 98 -13.61 19.11 7.70
CA ILE A 98 -14.02 19.35 7.82
C ILE A 98 -14.73 19.77 8.25
N ASP A 99 -14.79 20.04 8.24
CA ASP A 99 -15.04 20.24 8.67
C ASP A 99 -15.51 20.65 8.93
N ILE A 100 -15.86 21.01 8.87
CA ILE A 100 -15.89 21.17 9.15
C ILE A 100 -16.01 21.42 9.51
#